data_194a2852f59008f2b3bf87da871977fe
#
_entry.id   194a2852f59008f2b3bf87da871977fe
#
_cell.length_a   1.000
_cell.length_b   1.000
_cell.length_c   1.000
_cell.angle_alpha   90.00
_cell.angle_beta   90.00
_cell.angle_gamma   90.00
#
_symmetry.space_group_name_H-M   'P 1'
#
loop_
_entity.id
_entity.type
_entity.pdbx_description
1 polymer ?
#
loop_
_entity_poly.entity_id
_entity_poly.type
_entity_poly.pdbx_seq_one_letter_code
_entity_poly.pdbx_strand_id
1 'polypeptide(L)'
;MSLRVISFVVVGLAALTLGGCMTDTLEPATQAGWNTRDKLLMSNLPYQQADIPEPYRRHIVDYTRKEAPGTVVIDSDNKFLYYVLPNGRAVRYGIAVGEEAQAWNGIAKVGRMEEWPPWIPTAGEQQRLGPLPAYVTGGPHNPMSSRGMYLYSGGKDTLYRIHGTNQPEYIGQAISSGCIRMTNEDAIDLYNHVKVGTIVVVLAPKNGDAPNSPKVALGSVPSEAATVKWY
;
A
#
# COMPACT_ATOMS: atom_id res chain seq x y z
N MET A 1 -46.10 50.70 -47.08
CA MET A 1 -45.60 50.48 -45.72
C MET A 1 -45.47 49.00 -45.52
N SER A 2 -44.24 48.44 -45.66
CA SER A 2 -43.97 47.00 -45.52
C SER A 2 -43.38 46.74 -44.18
N LEU A 3 -44.09 45.96 -43.38
CA LEU A 3 -43.63 45.48 -42.05
C LEU A 3 -42.72 44.29 -42.24
N ARG A 4 -41.44 44.42 -41.89
CA ARG A 4 -40.48 43.29 -41.85
C ARG A 4 -40.56 42.63 -40.50
N VAL A 5 -40.98 41.35 -40.45
CA VAL A 5 -40.95 40.51 -39.29
C VAL A 5 -39.51 39.94 -39.16
N ILE A 6 -38.83 40.27 -38.06
CA ILE A 6 -37.53 39.74 -37.75
C ILE A 6 -37.76 38.50 -36.82
N SER A 7 -37.50 37.30 -37.36
CA SER A 7 -37.52 36.06 -36.58
C SER A 7 -36.20 35.92 -35.84
N PHE A 8 -36.27 35.92 -34.50
CA PHE A 8 -35.13 35.55 -33.65
C PHE A 8 -35.08 34.01 -33.53
N VAL A 9 -34.03 33.44 -34.06
CA VAL A 9 -33.69 32.03 -33.82
C VAL A 9 -32.91 31.97 -32.50
N VAL A 10 -33.56 31.41 -31.45
CA VAL A 10 -32.88 31.12 -30.20
C VAL A 10 -32.17 29.77 -30.38
N VAL A 11 -30.85 29.82 -30.56
CA VAL A 11 -30.01 28.63 -30.52
C VAL A 11 -29.79 28.24 -29.05
N GLY A 12 -30.52 27.25 -28.62
CA GLY A 12 -30.32 26.63 -27.29
C GLY A 12 -29.00 25.88 -27.27
N LEU A 13 -28.02 26.39 -26.51
CA LEU A 13 -26.77 25.71 -26.23
C LEU A 13 -27.04 24.60 -25.20
N ALA A 14 -27.23 23.38 -25.65
CA ALA A 14 -27.29 22.22 -24.75
C ALA A 14 -25.86 21.96 -24.21
N ALA A 15 -25.63 22.34 -22.95
CA ALA A 15 -24.42 21.96 -22.23
C ALA A 15 -24.48 20.45 -21.97
N LEU A 16 -23.77 19.67 -22.77
CA LEU A 16 -23.45 18.28 -22.48
C LEU A 16 -22.50 18.28 -21.30
N THR A 17 -23.02 18.05 -20.09
CA THR A 17 -22.22 17.66 -18.93
C THR A 17 -21.67 16.26 -19.22
N LEU A 18 -20.45 16.18 -19.75
CA LEU A 18 -19.67 14.96 -19.74
C LEU A 18 -19.41 14.63 -18.28
N GLY A 19 -20.24 13.78 -17.71
CA GLY A 19 -19.93 13.05 -16.49
C GLY A 19 -18.72 12.18 -16.76
N GLY A 20 -17.53 12.75 -16.60
CA GLY A 20 -16.28 12.00 -16.69
C GLY A 20 -16.29 10.96 -15.59
N CYS A 21 -16.37 9.66 -15.95
CA CYS A 21 -15.94 8.59 -15.08
C CYS A 21 -14.51 8.97 -14.68
N MET A 22 -14.27 9.27 -13.39
CA MET A 22 -12.92 9.45 -12.88
C MET A 22 -12.23 8.10 -13.00
N THR A 23 -11.42 7.95 -14.04
CA THR A 23 -10.62 6.75 -14.26
C THR A 23 -9.52 6.67 -13.21
N ASP A 24 -9.21 5.46 -12.76
CA ASP A 24 -8.04 5.21 -11.93
C ASP A 24 -6.80 5.81 -12.60
N THR A 25 -6.04 6.60 -11.85
CA THR A 25 -4.84 7.26 -12.37
C THR A 25 -3.61 6.60 -11.79
N LEU A 26 -2.77 6.04 -12.66
CA LEU A 26 -1.47 5.51 -12.28
C LEU A 26 -0.61 6.64 -11.70
N GLU A 27 -0.14 6.45 -10.48
CA GLU A 27 0.82 7.32 -9.82
C GLU A 27 2.22 6.71 -9.95
N PRO A 28 3.09 7.24 -10.80
CA PRO A 28 4.44 6.70 -10.92
C PRO A 28 5.19 6.88 -9.60
N ALA A 29 6.03 5.91 -9.25
CA ALA A 29 6.95 6.04 -8.14
C ALA A 29 7.92 7.19 -8.44
N THR A 30 7.76 8.31 -7.72
CA THR A 30 8.64 9.46 -7.85
C THR A 30 9.60 9.51 -6.66
N GLN A 31 10.75 10.14 -6.84
CA GLN A 31 11.67 10.43 -5.74
C GLN A 31 11.26 11.66 -4.92
N ALA A 32 10.05 12.18 -5.13
CA ALA A 32 9.49 13.25 -4.33
C ALA A 32 9.38 12.80 -2.86
N GLY A 33 9.90 13.60 -1.95
CA GLY A 33 9.94 13.25 -0.53
C GLY A 33 11.06 12.30 -0.10
N TRP A 34 11.93 11.84 -1.01
CA TRP A 34 13.12 11.06 -0.64
C TRP A 34 14.20 11.95 -0.06
N ASN A 35 14.69 11.58 1.12
CA ASN A 35 15.87 12.24 1.71
C ASN A 35 17.18 11.73 1.06
N THR A 36 18.32 12.32 1.46
CA THR A 36 19.63 11.94 0.91
C THR A 36 19.99 10.48 1.18
N ARG A 37 19.61 9.95 2.36
CA ARG A 37 19.85 8.54 2.73
C ARG A 37 19.02 7.62 1.85
N ASP A 38 17.77 7.96 1.59
CA ASP A 38 16.91 7.18 0.70
C ASP A 38 17.51 7.08 -0.70
N LYS A 39 17.91 8.20 -1.30
CA LYS A 39 18.52 8.24 -2.62
C LYS A 39 19.77 7.38 -2.69
N LEU A 40 20.63 7.46 -1.68
CA LEU A 40 21.86 6.67 -1.61
C LEU A 40 21.57 5.17 -1.51
N LEU A 41 20.69 4.76 -0.59
CA LEU A 41 20.41 3.34 -0.34
C LEU A 41 19.59 2.71 -1.46
N MET A 42 18.64 3.45 -2.04
CA MET A 42 17.82 2.98 -3.16
C MET A 42 18.59 2.91 -4.50
N SER A 43 19.70 3.65 -4.65
CA SER A 43 20.55 3.53 -5.84
C SER A 43 21.45 2.29 -5.85
N ASN A 44 21.60 1.61 -4.70
CA ASN A 44 22.47 0.45 -4.52
C ASN A 44 21.73 -0.71 -3.86
N LEU A 45 20.58 -1.10 -4.43
CA LEU A 45 19.81 -2.23 -3.92
C LEU A 45 20.54 -3.55 -4.17
N PRO A 46 20.61 -4.45 -3.18
CA PRO A 46 21.27 -5.75 -3.32
C PRO A 46 20.43 -6.81 -4.04
N TYR A 47 19.23 -6.44 -4.48
CA TYR A 47 18.26 -7.30 -5.15
C TYR A 47 17.78 -6.65 -6.45
N GLN A 48 17.26 -7.45 -7.36
CA GLN A 48 16.65 -6.93 -8.58
C GLN A 48 15.31 -6.26 -8.26
N GLN A 49 15.06 -5.11 -8.88
CA GLN A 49 13.72 -4.53 -8.84
C GLN A 49 12.75 -5.47 -9.57
N ALA A 50 11.65 -5.80 -8.91
CA ALA A 50 10.61 -6.61 -9.52
C ALA A 50 9.73 -5.74 -10.42
N ASP A 51 9.28 -6.32 -11.53
CA ASP A 51 8.21 -5.74 -12.32
C ASP A 51 6.88 -6.00 -11.59
N ILE A 52 6.41 -4.99 -10.86
CA ILE A 52 5.15 -5.09 -10.13
C ILE A 52 3.99 -5.15 -11.13
N PRO A 53 3.14 -6.20 -11.07
CA PRO A 53 1.97 -6.29 -11.94
C PRO A 53 1.12 -5.02 -11.85
N GLU A 54 0.62 -4.56 -12.99
CA GLU A 54 -0.07 -3.25 -13.12
C GLU A 54 -1.15 -3.05 -12.05
N PRO A 55 -2.03 -4.00 -11.71
CA PRO A 55 -3.07 -3.81 -10.70
C PRO A 55 -2.54 -3.50 -9.30
N TYR A 56 -1.30 -3.89 -9.00
CA TYR A 56 -0.63 -3.68 -7.72
C TYR A 56 0.33 -2.48 -7.71
N ARG A 57 0.44 -1.76 -8.82
CA ARG A 57 1.13 -0.47 -8.83
C ARG A 57 0.29 0.57 -8.10
N ARG A 58 0.94 1.65 -7.68
CA ARG A 58 0.26 2.74 -6.97
C ARG A 58 -0.68 3.50 -7.90
N HIS A 59 -1.94 3.67 -7.45
CA HIS A 59 -2.97 4.42 -8.17
C HIS A 59 -3.72 5.37 -7.25
N ILE A 60 -4.20 6.50 -7.78
CA ILE A 60 -5.27 7.25 -7.15
C ILE A 60 -6.59 6.70 -7.67
N VAL A 61 -7.42 6.20 -6.76
CA VAL A 61 -8.68 5.51 -7.07
C VAL A 61 -9.87 6.20 -6.40
N ASP A 62 -11.07 5.94 -6.91
CA ASP A 62 -12.30 6.30 -6.22
C ASP A 62 -12.44 5.48 -4.95
N TYR A 63 -12.84 6.14 -3.87
CA TYR A 63 -12.98 5.52 -2.55
C TYR A 63 -14.36 5.79 -1.98
N THR A 64 -15.22 4.78 -1.98
CA THR A 64 -16.64 4.89 -1.59
C THR A 64 -16.93 4.46 -0.17
N ARG A 65 -15.93 3.99 0.59
CA ARG A 65 -16.06 3.63 2.00
C ARG A 65 -16.13 4.89 2.87
N LYS A 66 -16.39 4.70 4.17
CA LYS A 66 -16.72 5.80 5.10
C LYS A 66 -15.56 6.30 5.97
N GLU A 67 -14.39 5.69 5.83
CA GLU A 67 -13.21 6.09 6.62
C GLU A 67 -12.82 7.53 6.28
N ALA A 68 -12.46 8.29 7.31
CA ALA A 68 -12.12 9.70 7.18
C ALA A 68 -10.79 9.90 6.42
N PRO A 69 -10.61 11.01 5.70
CA PRO A 69 -9.32 11.38 5.11
C PRO A 69 -8.17 11.32 6.13
N GLY A 70 -7.02 10.79 5.70
CA GLY A 70 -5.86 10.53 6.56
C GLY A 70 -5.87 9.16 7.25
N THR A 71 -6.91 8.34 7.06
CA THR A 71 -6.95 6.96 7.54
C THR A 71 -6.20 6.04 6.58
N VAL A 72 -5.48 5.07 7.12
CA VAL A 72 -4.95 3.92 6.38
C VAL A 72 -5.94 2.78 6.48
N VAL A 73 -6.29 2.14 5.36
CA VAL A 73 -7.17 0.97 5.33
C VAL A 73 -6.46 -0.18 4.66
N ILE A 74 -6.39 -1.33 5.32
CA ILE A 74 -5.72 -2.54 4.82
C ILE A 74 -6.78 -3.56 4.44
N ASP A 75 -6.79 -3.93 3.17
CA ASP A 75 -7.58 -5.00 2.57
C ASP A 75 -6.66 -6.19 2.32
N SER A 76 -6.58 -7.07 3.30
CA SER A 76 -5.68 -8.24 3.26
C SER A 76 -6.10 -9.26 2.21
N ASP A 77 -7.40 -9.37 1.92
CA ASP A 77 -7.92 -10.33 0.94
C ASP A 77 -7.52 -9.95 -0.49
N ASN A 78 -7.64 -8.67 -0.82
CA ASN A 78 -7.33 -8.16 -2.16
C ASN A 78 -5.87 -7.70 -2.31
N LYS A 79 -5.08 -7.73 -1.24
CA LYS A 79 -3.67 -7.30 -1.23
C LYS A 79 -3.48 -5.82 -1.56
N PHE A 80 -4.36 -4.97 -1.00
CA PHE A 80 -4.29 -3.52 -1.15
C PHE A 80 -4.23 -2.80 0.19
N LEU A 81 -3.51 -1.70 0.19
CA LEU A 81 -3.55 -0.70 1.24
C LEU A 81 -4.04 0.62 0.63
N TYR A 82 -4.96 1.29 1.33
CA TYR A 82 -5.49 2.58 0.91
C TYR A 82 -5.10 3.65 1.92
N TYR A 83 -4.57 4.77 1.44
CA TYR A 83 -4.49 6.00 2.19
C TYR A 83 -5.63 6.91 1.74
N VAL A 84 -6.58 7.16 2.63
CA VAL A 84 -7.82 7.88 2.30
C VAL A 84 -7.53 9.36 2.10
N LEU A 85 -7.91 9.87 0.94
CA LEU A 85 -7.82 11.28 0.56
C LEU A 85 -9.18 11.97 0.72
N PRO A 86 -9.23 13.33 0.70
CA PRO A 86 -10.48 14.07 0.56
C PRO A 86 -11.24 13.70 -0.73
N ASN A 87 -12.51 14.13 -0.81
CA ASN A 87 -13.36 14.06 -1.99
C ASN A 87 -13.61 12.63 -2.53
N GLY A 88 -13.69 11.63 -1.63
CA GLY A 88 -13.99 10.26 -2.02
C GLY A 88 -12.91 9.59 -2.85
N ARG A 89 -11.65 9.93 -2.62
CA ARG A 89 -10.48 9.34 -3.29
C ARG A 89 -9.57 8.65 -2.28
N ALA A 90 -8.70 7.78 -2.76
CA ALA A 90 -7.61 7.21 -1.99
C ALA A 90 -6.38 6.94 -2.87
N VAL A 91 -5.20 6.99 -2.27
CA VAL A 91 -4.02 6.35 -2.87
C VAL A 91 -4.10 4.86 -2.53
N ARG A 92 -4.11 4.02 -3.56
CA ARG A 92 -4.09 2.55 -3.43
C ARG A 92 -2.69 2.04 -3.72
N TYR A 93 -2.17 1.25 -2.81
CA TYR A 93 -0.88 0.58 -2.92
C TYR A 93 -1.09 -0.94 -2.97
N GLY A 94 -0.32 -1.64 -3.79
CA GLY A 94 -0.19 -3.08 -3.71
C GLY A 94 0.64 -3.50 -2.51
N ILE A 95 0.23 -4.56 -1.82
CA ILE A 95 0.92 -5.07 -0.65
C ILE A 95 1.11 -6.58 -0.73
N ALA A 96 2.13 -7.10 -0.03
CA ALA A 96 2.15 -8.51 0.35
C ALA A 96 1.71 -8.63 1.81
N VAL A 97 0.92 -9.66 2.12
CA VAL A 97 0.32 -9.82 3.45
C VAL A 97 0.66 -11.18 4.01
N GLY A 98 1.21 -11.20 5.22
CA GLY A 98 1.49 -12.42 5.95
C GLY A 98 0.22 -13.16 6.39
N GLU A 99 0.28 -14.48 6.46
CA GLU A 99 -0.86 -15.33 6.85
C GLU A 99 -1.43 -14.92 8.22
N GLU A 100 -0.58 -14.59 9.20
CA GLU A 100 -1.04 -14.12 10.51
C GLU A 100 -1.72 -12.75 10.44
N ALA A 101 -1.23 -11.84 9.58
CA ALA A 101 -1.85 -10.54 9.37
C ALA A 101 -3.19 -10.65 8.63
N GLN A 102 -3.39 -11.70 7.83
CA GLN A 102 -4.69 -11.98 7.21
C GLN A 102 -5.76 -12.37 8.23
N ALA A 103 -5.36 -13.03 9.31
CA ALA A 103 -6.28 -13.43 10.38
C ALA A 103 -6.66 -12.27 11.32
N TRP A 104 -5.86 -11.21 11.37
CA TRP A 104 -6.13 -10.07 12.23
C TRP A 104 -6.94 -9.00 11.53
N ASN A 105 -7.95 -8.48 12.21
CA ASN A 105 -8.76 -7.36 11.77
C ASN A 105 -9.09 -6.45 12.95
N GLY A 106 -9.42 -5.21 12.68
CA GLY A 106 -9.78 -4.24 13.71
C GLY A 106 -9.17 -2.86 13.47
N ILE A 107 -9.09 -2.08 14.55
CA ILE A 107 -8.57 -0.72 14.52
C ILE A 107 -7.27 -0.65 15.31
N ALA A 108 -6.25 -0.13 14.67
CA ALA A 108 -4.96 0.20 15.27
C ALA A 108 -4.62 1.68 15.04
N LYS A 109 -3.49 2.09 15.58
CA LYS A 109 -2.85 3.37 15.30
C LYS A 109 -1.37 3.13 14.99
N VAL A 110 -0.82 3.97 14.13
CA VAL A 110 0.63 4.06 14.01
C VAL A 110 1.17 4.58 15.35
N GLY A 111 1.87 3.76 16.09
CA GLY A 111 2.42 4.12 17.41
C GLY A 111 3.89 4.55 17.35
N ARG A 112 4.64 4.03 16.39
CA ARG A 112 6.04 4.34 16.14
C ARG A 112 6.35 4.29 14.66
N MET A 113 7.29 5.12 14.22
CA MET A 113 7.74 5.21 12.83
C MET A 113 9.26 5.26 12.80
N GLU A 114 9.87 4.53 11.88
CA GLU A 114 11.33 4.48 11.71
C GLU A 114 11.72 4.46 10.24
N GLU A 115 12.80 5.17 9.92
CA GLU A 115 13.46 5.12 8.62
C GLU A 115 14.58 4.09 8.66
N TRP A 116 14.60 3.19 7.69
CA TRP A 116 15.59 2.13 7.58
C TRP A 116 15.81 1.41 8.92
N PRO A 117 14.72 0.85 9.51
CA PRO A 117 14.79 0.26 10.85
C PRO A 117 15.68 -0.99 10.87
N PRO A 118 16.32 -1.31 12.00
CA PRO A 118 16.88 -2.63 12.19
C PRO A 118 15.78 -3.69 12.23
N TRP A 119 16.13 -4.93 11.94
CA TRP A 119 15.22 -6.06 12.09
C TRP A 119 15.71 -7.01 13.18
N ILE A 120 14.81 -7.33 14.08
CA ILE A 120 14.98 -8.32 15.14
C ILE A 120 13.86 -9.32 14.93
N PRO A 121 14.19 -10.59 14.57
CA PRO A 121 13.18 -11.61 14.38
C PRO A 121 12.35 -11.82 15.65
N THR A 122 11.04 -11.91 15.48
CA THR A 122 10.16 -12.32 16.57
C THR A 122 10.34 -13.80 16.89
N ALA A 123 9.95 -14.23 18.09
CA ALA A 123 9.97 -15.64 18.47
C ALA A 123 9.15 -16.51 17.48
N GLY A 124 8.02 -15.99 16.98
CA GLY A 124 7.21 -16.66 15.96
C GLY A 124 7.95 -16.82 14.63
N GLU A 125 8.67 -15.80 14.17
CA GLU A 125 9.50 -15.89 12.96
C GLU A 125 10.63 -16.91 13.12
N GLN A 126 11.33 -16.88 14.24
CA GLN A 126 12.39 -17.87 14.54
C GLN A 126 11.85 -19.31 14.55
N GLN A 127 10.67 -19.52 15.10
CA GLN A 127 10.03 -20.83 15.13
C GLN A 127 9.62 -21.33 13.75
N ARG A 128 9.13 -20.45 12.87
CA ARG A 128 8.66 -20.82 11.52
C ARG A 128 9.78 -20.94 10.49
N LEU A 129 10.74 -20.02 10.55
CA LEU A 129 11.76 -19.87 9.52
C LEU A 129 13.10 -20.55 9.87
N GLY A 130 13.20 -21.11 11.08
CA GLY A 130 14.42 -21.76 11.57
C GLY A 130 15.45 -20.74 12.10
N PRO A 131 16.74 -21.09 12.13
CA PRO A 131 17.77 -20.23 12.68
C PRO A 131 17.93 -18.95 11.88
N LEU A 132 17.54 -17.83 12.51
CA LEU A 132 17.66 -16.47 11.96
C LEU A 132 18.75 -15.69 12.71
N PRO A 133 19.38 -14.67 12.08
CA PRO A 133 20.27 -13.78 12.79
C PRO A 133 19.52 -13.07 13.91
N ALA A 134 20.14 -12.92 15.07
CA ALA A 134 19.52 -12.23 16.22
C ALA A 134 19.21 -10.75 15.93
N TYR A 135 19.92 -10.15 14.98
CA TYR A 135 19.80 -8.74 14.61
C TYR A 135 20.33 -8.51 13.21
N VAL A 136 19.59 -7.71 12.41
CA VAL A 136 20.05 -7.22 11.11
C VAL A 136 20.00 -5.68 11.14
N THR A 137 21.13 -5.05 10.79
CA THR A 137 21.20 -3.58 10.72
C THR A 137 20.22 -3.00 9.71
N GLY A 138 19.80 -1.75 9.93
CA GLY A 138 18.92 -1.06 8.99
C GLY A 138 19.60 -0.79 7.65
N GLY A 139 18.90 -1.10 6.56
CA GLY A 139 19.39 -0.92 5.21
C GLY A 139 18.67 -1.81 4.18
N PRO A 140 19.10 -1.79 2.91
CA PRO A 140 18.40 -2.49 1.84
C PRO A 140 18.52 -4.02 1.90
N HIS A 141 19.47 -4.58 2.67
CA HIS A 141 19.58 -6.02 2.95
C HIS A 141 18.60 -6.49 4.02
N ASN A 142 18.00 -5.58 4.76
CA ASN A 142 17.13 -5.85 5.88
C ASN A 142 15.70 -6.16 5.39
N PRO A 143 15.02 -7.18 5.93
CA PRO A 143 13.65 -7.51 5.54
C PRO A 143 12.63 -6.37 5.71
N MET A 144 12.84 -5.45 6.67
CA MET A 144 11.99 -4.27 6.86
C MET A 144 12.34 -3.11 5.93
N SER A 145 13.51 -3.15 5.35
CA SER A 145 14.02 -2.25 4.33
C SER A 145 13.82 -0.76 4.64
N SER A 146 13.12 0.02 3.78
CA SER A 146 13.15 1.49 3.79
C SER A 146 12.42 2.13 4.97
N ARG A 147 11.31 1.59 5.40
CA ARG A 147 10.41 2.20 6.42
C ARG A 147 9.76 1.13 7.28
N GLY A 148 9.54 1.49 8.56
CA GLY A 148 8.74 0.70 9.48
C GLY A 148 7.68 1.58 10.16
N MET A 149 6.43 1.20 10.05
CA MET A 149 5.29 1.80 10.75
C MET A 149 4.71 0.73 11.68
N TYR A 150 4.85 0.92 12.97
CA TYR A 150 4.52 -0.06 14.02
C TYR A 150 3.09 0.19 14.50
N LEU A 151 2.26 -0.84 14.49
CA LEU A 151 0.83 -0.74 14.79
C LEU A 151 0.55 -1.08 16.25
N TYR A 152 -0.23 -0.22 16.90
CA TYR A 152 -0.65 -0.35 18.29
C TYR A 152 -2.18 -0.38 18.39
N SER A 153 -2.71 -1.25 19.23
CA SER A 153 -4.14 -1.31 19.54
C SER A 153 -4.33 -1.39 21.05
N GLY A 154 -5.24 -0.59 21.62
CA GLY A 154 -5.46 -0.52 23.06
C GLY A 154 -4.20 -0.15 23.87
N GLY A 155 -3.28 0.63 23.28
CA GLY A 155 -2.01 1.03 23.90
C GLY A 155 -0.92 -0.06 23.88
N LYS A 156 -1.18 -1.23 23.29
CA LYS A 156 -0.23 -2.35 23.20
C LYS A 156 0.29 -2.49 21.78
N ASP A 157 1.56 -2.84 21.63
CA ASP A 157 2.16 -3.24 20.36
C ASP A 157 1.49 -4.51 19.86
N THR A 158 0.92 -4.45 18.65
CA THR A 158 0.26 -5.59 18.02
C THR A 158 1.23 -6.60 17.41
N LEU A 159 2.51 -6.25 17.34
CA LEU A 159 3.55 -6.95 16.58
C LEU A 159 3.33 -6.91 15.05
N TYR A 160 2.27 -6.29 14.55
CA TYR A 160 2.08 -6.04 13.13
C TYR A 160 2.77 -4.74 12.71
N ARG A 161 3.33 -4.77 11.51
CA ARG A 161 4.08 -3.66 10.92
C ARG A 161 3.63 -3.46 9.48
N ILE A 162 3.59 -2.21 9.04
CA ILE A 162 3.61 -1.84 7.63
C ILE A 162 5.04 -1.43 7.33
N HIS A 163 5.68 -2.04 6.34
CA HIS A 163 7.09 -1.77 6.08
C HIS A 163 7.48 -1.98 4.62
N GLY A 164 8.63 -1.45 4.21
CA GLY A 164 9.25 -1.75 2.94
C GLY A 164 9.70 -3.21 2.84
N THR A 165 10.21 -3.62 1.69
CA THR A 165 10.70 -4.99 1.51
C THR A 165 11.95 -5.04 0.64
N ASN A 166 12.81 -6.02 0.92
CA ASN A 166 13.91 -6.43 0.03
C ASN A 166 13.49 -7.58 -0.91
N GLN A 167 12.20 -7.93 -0.93
CA GLN A 167 11.61 -8.98 -1.76
C GLN A 167 10.35 -8.45 -2.46
N PRO A 168 10.49 -7.44 -3.37
CA PRO A 168 9.35 -6.79 -4.00
C PRO A 168 8.53 -7.72 -4.93
N GLU A 169 9.09 -8.84 -5.36
CA GLU A 169 8.45 -9.85 -6.19
C GLU A 169 7.23 -10.51 -5.55
N TYR A 170 7.08 -10.39 -4.22
CA TYR A 170 5.91 -10.92 -3.49
C TYR A 170 4.74 -9.93 -3.38
N ILE A 171 4.85 -8.71 -3.89
CA ILE A 171 3.73 -7.77 -3.89
C ILE A 171 2.55 -8.35 -4.66
N GLY A 172 1.36 -8.29 -4.07
CA GLY A 172 0.15 -8.94 -4.56
C GLY A 172 -0.07 -10.36 -4.03
N GLN A 173 0.82 -10.90 -3.19
CA GLN A 173 0.78 -12.29 -2.75
C GLN A 173 0.55 -12.42 -1.23
N ALA A 174 0.12 -13.61 -0.82
CA ALA A 174 0.18 -14.05 0.56
C ALA A 174 1.59 -14.60 0.87
N ILE A 175 2.11 -14.29 2.05
CA ILE A 175 3.45 -14.69 2.48
C ILE A 175 3.42 -15.26 3.90
N SER A 176 4.42 -16.03 4.28
CA SER A 176 4.47 -16.74 5.58
C SER A 176 4.83 -15.85 6.79
N SER A 177 5.02 -14.54 6.63
CA SER A 177 5.34 -13.61 7.73
C SER A 177 4.14 -12.80 8.20
N GLY A 178 4.10 -12.36 9.45
CA GLY A 178 2.97 -11.64 10.05
C GLY A 178 2.83 -10.15 9.67
N CYS A 179 3.58 -9.64 8.70
CA CYS A 179 3.65 -8.21 8.39
C CYS A 179 2.96 -7.83 7.07
N ILE A 180 2.73 -6.55 6.89
CA ILE A 180 2.21 -5.92 5.66
C ILE A 180 3.41 -5.31 4.93
N ARG A 181 3.79 -5.89 3.79
CA ARG A 181 4.95 -5.45 3.01
C ARG A 181 4.53 -4.59 1.82
N MET A 182 5.29 -3.55 1.57
CA MET A 182 5.16 -2.63 0.43
C MET A 182 6.47 -2.61 -0.35
N THR A 183 6.44 -2.17 -1.60
CA THR A 183 7.69 -1.78 -2.25
C THR A 183 8.36 -0.68 -1.42
N ASN A 184 9.66 -0.49 -1.56
CA ASN A 184 10.36 0.54 -0.81
C ASN A 184 9.89 1.94 -1.19
N GLU A 185 9.62 2.16 -2.47
CA GLU A 185 9.10 3.40 -3.01
C GLU A 185 7.74 3.76 -2.40
N ASP A 186 6.84 2.79 -2.33
CA ASP A 186 5.50 2.98 -1.78
C ASP A 186 5.52 3.12 -0.26
N ALA A 187 6.42 2.41 0.42
CA ALA A 187 6.59 2.55 1.86
C ALA A 187 7.12 3.94 2.24
N ILE A 188 8.04 4.51 1.44
CA ILE A 188 8.53 5.89 1.62
C ILE A 188 7.38 6.88 1.36
N ASP A 189 6.62 6.68 0.31
CA ASP A 189 5.49 7.54 -0.03
C ASP A 189 4.43 7.55 1.08
N LEU A 190 3.96 6.37 1.52
CA LEU A 190 3.00 6.26 2.61
C LEU A 190 3.52 6.87 3.92
N TYR A 191 4.79 6.62 4.24
CA TYR A 191 5.44 7.16 5.44
C TYR A 191 5.41 8.68 5.49
N ASN A 192 5.55 9.35 4.35
CA ASN A 192 5.50 10.81 4.26
C ASN A 192 4.07 11.37 4.41
N HIS A 193 3.04 10.55 4.23
CA HIS A 193 1.64 10.94 4.40
C HIS A 193 1.14 10.69 5.82
N VAL A 194 1.64 9.67 6.51
CA VAL A 194 1.17 9.28 7.84
C VAL A 194 2.01 9.90 8.97
N LYS A 195 1.50 9.81 10.19
CA LYS A 195 2.19 10.24 11.41
C LYS A 195 1.84 9.33 12.57
N VAL A 196 2.59 9.42 13.66
CA VAL A 196 2.21 8.77 14.93
C VAL A 196 0.80 9.24 15.32
N GLY A 197 -0.08 8.29 15.63
CA GLY A 197 -1.50 8.52 15.88
C GLY A 197 -2.41 8.31 14.68
N THR A 198 -1.89 8.19 13.44
CA THR A 198 -2.69 7.86 12.26
C THR A 198 -3.49 6.57 12.50
N ILE A 199 -4.80 6.63 12.23
CA ILE A 199 -5.71 5.48 12.36
C ILE A 199 -5.42 4.50 11.23
N VAL A 200 -5.37 3.23 11.59
CA VAL A 200 -5.23 2.11 10.66
C VAL A 200 -6.40 1.16 10.87
N VAL A 201 -7.21 0.98 9.85
CA VAL A 201 -8.33 0.03 9.83
C VAL A 201 -7.89 -1.20 9.03
N VAL A 202 -7.90 -2.36 9.66
CA VAL A 202 -7.65 -3.64 8.98
C VAL A 202 -9.00 -4.34 8.80
N LEU A 203 -9.36 -4.57 7.55
CA LEU A 203 -10.66 -5.15 7.21
C LEU A 203 -10.73 -6.62 7.65
N ALA A 204 -11.92 -7.05 8.08
CA ALA A 204 -12.15 -8.44 8.39
C ALA A 204 -12.00 -9.29 7.12
N PRO A 205 -11.41 -10.49 7.22
CA PRO A 205 -11.38 -11.45 6.12
C PRO A 205 -12.80 -11.69 5.56
N LYS A 206 -12.93 -11.89 4.26
CA LYS A 206 -14.19 -12.09 3.52
C LYS A 206 -15.14 -10.88 3.44
N ASN A 207 -14.83 -9.78 4.10
CA ASN A 207 -15.54 -8.51 3.94
C ASN A 207 -14.80 -7.56 3.01
N GLY A 208 -13.85 -8.08 2.26
CA GLY A 208 -12.99 -7.34 1.32
C GLY A 208 -13.69 -6.93 0.03
N ASP A 209 -14.98 -6.56 0.09
CA ASP A 209 -15.64 -5.87 -1.01
C ASP A 209 -15.13 -4.42 -1.06
N ALA A 210 -13.85 -4.26 -1.40
CA ALA A 210 -13.40 -2.99 -1.94
C ALA A 210 -14.08 -2.83 -3.30
N PRO A 211 -14.85 -1.75 -3.51
CA PRO A 211 -15.73 -1.61 -4.68
C PRO A 211 -15.03 -1.67 -6.04
N ASN A 212 -13.70 -1.66 -6.08
CA ASN A 212 -12.90 -1.61 -7.30
C ASN A 212 -11.71 -2.58 -7.29
N SER A 213 -11.80 -3.73 -6.65
CA SER A 213 -10.73 -4.72 -6.74
C SER A 213 -10.75 -5.39 -8.12
N PRO A 214 -9.70 -5.27 -8.94
CA PRO A 214 -9.60 -6.05 -10.17
C PRO A 214 -9.54 -7.53 -9.78
N LYS A 215 -10.41 -8.35 -10.38
CA LYS A 215 -10.28 -9.82 -10.28
C LYS A 215 -9.07 -10.23 -11.11
N VAL A 216 -7.90 -10.25 -10.49
CA VAL A 216 -6.68 -10.77 -11.12
C VAL A 216 -6.73 -12.28 -11.00
N ALA A 217 -6.82 -12.97 -12.12
CA ALA A 217 -6.58 -14.40 -12.17
C ALA A 217 -5.09 -14.63 -11.87
N LEU A 218 -4.78 -15.03 -10.63
CA LEU A 218 -3.45 -15.45 -10.24
C LEU A 218 -3.10 -16.71 -11.01
N GLY A 219 -2.21 -16.60 -11.99
CA GLY A 219 -1.52 -17.75 -12.54
C GLY A 219 -0.82 -18.49 -11.40
N SER A 220 -0.98 -19.82 -11.37
CA SER A 220 -0.36 -20.69 -10.39
C SER A 220 1.15 -20.44 -10.32
N VAL A 221 1.60 -19.82 -9.22
CA VAL A 221 3.02 -19.73 -8.91
C VAL A 221 3.46 -21.10 -8.37
N PRO A 222 4.57 -21.68 -8.87
CA PRO A 222 5.07 -22.93 -8.33
C PRO A 222 5.42 -22.77 -6.84
N SER A 223 4.98 -23.68 -6.01
CA SER A 223 5.30 -23.74 -4.59
C SER A 223 6.73 -24.26 -4.38
N GLU A 224 7.72 -23.57 -4.89
CA GLU A 224 9.07 -23.76 -4.39
C GLU A 224 9.25 -22.87 -3.17
N ALA A 225 9.38 -23.52 -2.02
CA ALA A 225 9.83 -22.88 -0.80
C ALA A 225 11.16 -22.18 -1.10
N ALA A 226 11.07 -20.88 -1.39
CA ALA A 226 12.23 -20.06 -1.66
C ALA A 226 13.10 -20.11 -0.41
N THR A 227 14.24 -20.75 -0.52
CA THR A 227 15.31 -20.69 0.47
C THR A 227 15.75 -19.23 0.52
N VAL A 228 15.23 -18.50 1.48
CA VAL A 228 15.55 -17.09 1.69
C VAL A 228 17.02 -17.01 2.05
N LYS A 229 17.85 -16.52 1.13
CA LYS A 229 19.24 -16.20 1.45
C LYS A 229 19.27 -14.91 2.25
N TRP A 230 19.64 -15.02 3.52
CA TRP A 230 19.65 -13.93 4.51
C TRP A 230 21.00 -13.14 4.54
N TYR A 231 21.70 -12.95 3.40
CA TYR A 231 22.95 -12.15 3.38
C TYR A 231 22.95 -11.09 2.31
#